data_e729d0e4cfe292358d14be27465826dd
#
_entry.id   e729d0e4cfe292358d14be27465826dd
#
_cell.length_a   1.000
_cell.length_b   1.000
_cell.length_c   1.000
_cell.angle_alpha   90.00
_cell.angle_beta   90.00
_cell.angle_gamma   90.00
#
_symmetry.space_group_name_H-M   'P 1'
#
loop_
_entity.id
_entity.type
_entity.pdbx_description
1 polymer ?
#
loop_
_entity_poly.entity_id
_entity_poly.type
_entity_poly.pdbx_seq_one_letter_code
_entity_poly.pdbx_strand_id
1 'polypeptide(L)'
;MKRNGLFVLVLALAAVLCTGCGVKDEDLKSDPLVNADGTAPVGSTLVAPAPQDDFVLLDNKDILAANGLYYASWVSGEPQPYENSEGKTVDLYDAQLTLVVQENKTEDKAASAVEGWQTLAQQNYDISNTQTLTAAGQKYTVIQFTYQDESNPYATGVAAFAQRGTSAIEWELSCQDSYSGDALKVLTDFLNSCTY
;
A
#
# COMPACT_ATOMS: atom_id res chain seq x y z
N MET A 1 13.78 -9.19 -25.99
CA MET A 1 13.42 -9.86 -24.72
C MET A 1 12.33 -8.99 -24.09
N LYS A 2 11.07 -9.43 -24.11
CA LYS A 2 9.96 -8.68 -23.51
C LYS A 2 10.07 -8.82 -22.00
N ARG A 3 10.46 -7.76 -21.30
CA ARG A 3 10.33 -7.68 -19.83
C ARG A 3 8.84 -7.46 -19.58
N ASN A 4 8.19 -8.44 -18.97
CA ASN A 4 6.80 -8.34 -18.55
C ASN A 4 6.71 -7.22 -17.51
N GLY A 5 6.03 -6.14 -17.88
CA GLY A 5 5.79 -5.00 -17.02
C GLY A 5 5.07 -5.46 -15.75
N LEU A 6 5.61 -5.05 -14.63
CA LEU A 6 5.14 -5.44 -13.31
C LEU A 6 3.97 -4.53 -12.92
N PHE A 7 2.79 -4.90 -13.34
CA PHE A 7 1.58 -4.46 -12.66
C PHE A 7 1.72 -4.92 -11.22
N VAL A 8 1.68 -4.03 -10.27
CA VAL A 8 1.59 -4.46 -8.90
C VAL A 8 2.90 -4.44 -8.13
N LEU A 9 3.34 -3.30 -7.68
CA LEU A 9 4.33 -3.39 -6.62
C LEU A 9 3.68 -3.85 -5.31
N VAL A 10 2.47 -3.45 -5.02
CA VAL A 10 1.73 -3.90 -3.82
C VAL A 10 1.36 -5.39 -3.92
N LEU A 11 0.90 -5.86 -5.09
CA LEU A 11 0.69 -7.31 -5.31
C LEU A 11 2.00 -8.06 -5.57
N ALA A 12 3.06 -7.43 -6.06
CA ALA A 12 4.35 -8.11 -6.25
C ALA A 12 5.08 -8.35 -4.93
N LEU A 13 4.94 -7.48 -3.94
CA LEU A 13 5.41 -7.82 -2.59
C LEU A 13 4.66 -9.03 -2.03
N ALA A 14 3.35 -9.11 -2.23
CA ALA A 14 2.58 -10.32 -1.91
C ALA A 14 2.98 -11.53 -2.77
N ALA A 15 3.25 -11.35 -4.07
CA ALA A 15 3.60 -12.44 -5.00
C ALA A 15 5.00 -13.01 -4.80
N VAL A 16 5.98 -12.21 -4.39
CA VAL A 16 7.33 -12.72 -4.08
C VAL A 16 7.33 -13.61 -2.83
N LEU A 17 6.37 -13.42 -1.92
CA LEU A 17 6.17 -14.29 -0.77
C LEU A 17 5.25 -15.49 -1.07
N CYS A 18 4.55 -15.51 -2.20
CA CYS A 18 3.55 -16.53 -2.57
C CYS A 18 4.07 -17.68 -3.43
N THR A 19 5.39 -17.85 -3.66
CA THR A 19 5.93 -19.01 -4.38
C THR A 19 5.81 -20.32 -3.57
N GLY A 20 4.66 -20.59 -2.96
CA GLY A 20 4.46 -21.81 -2.20
C GLY A 20 3.07 -22.13 -1.66
N CYS A 21 2.14 -21.21 -1.66
CA CYS A 21 0.78 -21.49 -1.16
C CYS A 21 -0.26 -20.94 -2.11
N GLY A 22 -1.03 -21.82 -2.74
CA GLY A 22 -2.19 -21.45 -3.54
C GLY A 22 -3.29 -20.87 -2.65
N VAL A 23 -3.34 -19.54 -2.56
CA VAL A 23 -4.51 -18.81 -2.03
C VAL A 23 -5.59 -18.93 -3.10
N LYS A 24 -6.74 -19.48 -2.76
CA LYS A 24 -7.87 -19.57 -3.68
C LYS A 24 -8.53 -18.21 -3.76
N ASP A 25 -8.89 -17.78 -4.99
CA ASP A 25 -9.62 -16.53 -5.25
C ASP A 25 -10.91 -16.37 -4.43
N GLU A 26 -11.45 -17.47 -3.88
CA GLU A 26 -12.65 -17.47 -3.04
C GLU A 26 -12.41 -16.90 -1.63
N ASP A 27 -11.18 -16.95 -1.13
CA ASP A 27 -10.81 -16.39 0.18
C ASP A 27 -10.66 -14.85 0.15
N LEU A 28 -10.72 -14.24 -1.04
CA LEU A 28 -10.52 -12.82 -1.28
C LEU A 28 -11.83 -11.99 -1.36
N LYS A 29 -12.99 -12.57 -1.05
CA LYS A 29 -14.33 -11.94 -1.23
C LYS A 29 -15.07 -11.69 0.09
N SER A 30 -14.38 -11.31 1.15
CA SER A 30 -15.06 -10.82 2.35
C SER A 30 -15.26 -9.30 2.27
N ASP A 31 -16.41 -8.82 2.78
CA ASP A 31 -16.60 -7.38 2.97
C ASP A 31 -15.49 -6.81 3.85
N PRO A 32 -15.06 -5.55 3.61
CA PRO A 32 -14.04 -4.92 4.43
C PRO A 32 -14.40 -4.94 5.92
N LEU A 33 -13.42 -5.29 6.76
CA LEU A 33 -13.59 -5.23 8.21
C LEU A 33 -13.46 -3.79 8.67
N VAL A 34 -14.58 -3.18 9.06
CA VAL A 34 -14.62 -1.83 9.62
C VAL A 34 -15.25 -1.81 10.99
N ASN A 35 -14.72 -0.97 11.85
CA ASN A 35 -15.32 -0.67 13.15
C ASN A 35 -16.56 0.23 12.96
N ALA A 36 -17.38 0.36 14.01
CA ALA A 36 -18.59 1.19 13.97
C ALA A 36 -18.30 2.69 13.70
N ASP A 37 -17.09 3.15 13.95
CA ASP A 37 -16.61 4.52 13.68
C ASP A 37 -15.97 4.67 12.30
N GLY A 38 -15.99 3.63 11.47
CA GLY A 38 -15.41 3.61 10.13
C GLY A 38 -13.90 3.37 10.08
N THR A 39 -13.25 3.18 11.23
CA THR A 39 -11.83 2.81 11.27
C THR A 39 -11.61 1.37 10.84
N ALA A 40 -10.43 1.05 10.29
CA ALA A 40 -10.11 -0.28 9.78
C ALA A 40 -8.94 -0.91 10.55
N PRO A 41 -9.12 -2.03 11.28
CA PRO A 41 -7.99 -2.75 11.86
C PRO A 41 -7.15 -3.39 10.74
N VAL A 42 -5.83 -3.25 10.83
CA VAL A 42 -4.88 -3.86 9.88
C VAL A 42 -3.80 -4.59 10.69
N GLY A 43 -3.92 -5.90 10.73
CA GLY A 43 -3.15 -6.70 11.67
C GLY A 43 -3.55 -6.45 13.12
N SER A 44 -2.65 -6.81 14.04
CA SER A 44 -2.85 -6.63 15.48
C SER A 44 -2.28 -5.30 16.01
N THR A 45 -1.54 -4.57 15.19
CA THR A 45 -0.70 -3.45 15.61
C THR A 45 -1.26 -2.10 15.21
N LEU A 46 -2.04 -2.01 14.14
CA LEU A 46 -2.45 -0.76 13.55
C LEU A 46 -3.97 -0.72 13.34
N VAL A 47 -4.57 0.43 13.69
CA VAL A 47 -5.93 0.78 13.27
C VAL A 47 -5.81 1.98 12.34
N ALA A 48 -6.11 1.74 11.06
CA ALA A 48 -6.15 2.79 10.05
C ALA A 48 -7.37 3.70 10.28
N PRO A 49 -7.27 5.00 9.94
CA PRO A 49 -8.35 5.94 10.15
C PRO A 49 -9.59 5.61 9.31
N ALA A 50 -10.72 6.15 9.71
CA ALA A 50 -11.88 6.23 8.83
C ALA A 50 -11.48 6.98 7.55
N PRO A 51 -12.14 6.69 6.41
CA PRO A 51 -11.91 7.40 5.16
C PRO A 51 -11.93 8.91 5.34
N GLN A 52 -10.98 9.61 4.71
CA GLN A 52 -10.81 11.06 4.80
C GLN A 52 -10.97 11.68 3.42
N ASP A 53 -11.44 12.91 3.38
CA ASP A 53 -11.71 13.65 2.16
C ASP A 53 -12.63 12.85 1.21
N ASP A 54 -12.20 12.57 -0.01
CA ASP A 54 -12.91 11.79 -1.04
C ASP A 54 -12.45 10.34 -1.13
N PHE A 55 -11.58 9.89 -0.21
CA PHE A 55 -11.15 8.50 -0.17
C PHE A 55 -12.20 7.61 0.49
N VAL A 56 -12.47 6.47 -0.13
CA VAL A 56 -13.34 5.41 0.42
C VAL A 56 -12.56 4.12 0.59
N LEU A 57 -12.84 3.37 1.66
CA LEU A 57 -12.21 2.06 1.87
C LEU A 57 -12.73 1.09 0.81
N LEU A 58 -11.84 0.60 -0.05
CA LEU A 58 -12.13 -0.38 -1.07
C LEU A 58 -12.03 -1.80 -0.52
N ASP A 59 -10.99 -2.05 0.26
CA ASP A 59 -10.66 -3.39 0.73
C ASP A 59 -9.83 -3.35 2.02
N ASN A 60 -10.04 -4.36 2.86
CA ASN A 60 -9.25 -4.60 4.07
C ASN A 60 -9.19 -6.11 4.30
N LYS A 61 -8.03 -6.71 4.04
CA LYS A 61 -7.84 -8.16 4.04
C LYS A 61 -6.69 -8.61 4.89
N ASP A 62 -6.91 -9.75 5.46
CA ASP A 62 -5.87 -10.62 5.97
C ASP A 62 -5.35 -11.48 4.80
N ILE A 63 -4.32 -10.97 4.06
CA ILE A 63 -3.86 -11.61 2.83
C ILE A 63 -3.21 -12.95 3.11
N LEU A 64 -2.45 -13.04 4.21
CA LEU A 64 -1.74 -14.24 4.63
C LEU A 64 -1.64 -14.28 6.16
N ALA A 65 -2.77 -14.47 6.85
CA ALA A 65 -2.80 -14.54 8.33
C ALA A 65 -1.74 -15.49 8.91
N ALA A 66 -1.52 -16.62 8.25
CA ALA A 66 -0.51 -17.58 8.65
C ALA A 66 0.93 -17.02 8.60
N ASN A 67 1.16 -15.97 7.81
CA ASN A 67 2.45 -15.30 7.63
C ASN A 67 2.49 -13.89 8.20
N GLY A 68 1.40 -13.44 8.84
CA GLY A 68 1.31 -12.11 9.45
C GLY A 68 1.29 -10.97 8.43
N LEU A 69 0.75 -11.17 7.22
CA LEU A 69 0.66 -10.16 6.19
C LEU A 69 -0.78 -9.66 6.03
N TYR A 70 -0.98 -8.37 6.26
CA TYR A 70 -2.26 -7.68 6.23
C TYR A 70 -2.23 -6.54 5.21
N TYR A 71 -3.38 -6.24 4.64
CA TYR A 71 -3.53 -5.25 3.58
C TYR A 71 -4.82 -4.45 3.78
N ALA A 72 -4.77 -3.15 3.46
CA ALA A 72 -5.96 -2.33 3.30
C ALA A 72 -5.76 -1.34 2.15
N SER A 73 -6.84 -0.96 1.49
CA SER A 73 -6.80 -0.06 0.33
C SER A 73 -7.96 0.92 0.35
N TRP A 74 -7.66 2.17 0.06
CA TRP A 74 -8.62 3.26 -0.13
C TRP A 74 -8.44 3.83 -1.53
N VAL A 75 -9.53 4.29 -2.13
CA VAL A 75 -9.54 4.85 -3.47
C VAL A 75 -10.26 6.19 -3.49
N SER A 76 -9.85 7.06 -4.40
CA SER A 76 -10.47 8.36 -4.69
C SER A 76 -10.78 8.45 -6.18
N GLY A 77 -11.91 9.07 -6.51
CA GLY A 77 -12.42 9.20 -7.86
C GLY A 77 -13.41 8.10 -8.25
N GLU A 78 -13.99 8.22 -9.42
CA GLU A 78 -14.92 7.23 -9.98
C GLU A 78 -14.15 6.10 -10.66
N PRO A 79 -14.57 4.83 -10.51
CA PRO A 79 -13.90 3.70 -11.15
C PRO A 79 -13.96 3.81 -12.68
N GLN A 80 -12.80 3.66 -13.33
CA GLN A 80 -12.67 3.59 -14.77
C GLN A 80 -12.22 2.19 -15.18
N PRO A 81 -12.85 1.54 -16.17
CA PRO A 81 -12.43 0.23 -16.62
C PRO A 81 -11.05 0.32 -17.27
N TYR A 82 -10.10 -0.47 -16.80
CA TYR A 82 -8.73 -0.53 -17.29
C TYR A 82 -8.35 -1.99 -17.58
N GLU A 83 -7.79 -2.24 -18.78
CA GLU A 83 -7.27 -3.57 -19.13
C GLU A 83 -5.80 -3.67 -18.68
N ASN A 84 -5.53 -4.54 -17.73
CA ASN A 84 -4.18 -4.74 -17.22
C ASN A 84 -3.30 -5.59 -18.19
N SER A 85 -2.03 -5.75 -17.87
CA SER A 85 -1.07 -6.50 -18.70
C SER A 85 -1.41 -7.99 -18.89
N GLU A 86 -2.33 -8.53 -18.09
CA GLU A 86 -2.85 -9.90 -18.20
C GLU A 86 -4.12 -9.98 -19.06
N GLY A 87 -4.60 -8.84 -19.60
CA GLY A 87 -5.84 -8.75 -20.37
C GLY A 87 -7.11 -8.83 -19.52
N LYS A 88 -6.99 -8.58 -18.22
CA LYS A 88 -8.14 -8.51 -17.30
C LYS A 88 -8.59 -7.07 -17.15
N THR A 89 -9.90 -6.86 -17.19
CA THR A 89 -10.48 -5.56 -16.84
C THR A 89 -10.52 -5.43 -15.32
N VAL A 90 -9.96 -4.34 -14.82
CA VAL A 90 -9.96 -3.94 -13.41
C VAL A 90 -10.45 -2.51 -13.29
N ASP A 91 -10.93 -2.13 -12.12
CA ASP A 91 -11.29 -0.75 -11.83
C ASP A 91 -10.02 0.06 -11.51
N LEU A 92 -9.83 1.17 -12.22
CA LEU A 92 -8.78 2.14 -12.00
C LEU A 92 -9.39 3.41 -11.43
N TYR A 93 -8.78 4.00 -10.43
CA TYR A 93 -9.23 5.19 -9.72
C TYR A 93 -8.23 6.33 -9.91
N ASP A 94 -8.63 7.59 -9.69
CA ASP A 94 -7.73 8.74 -9.81
C ASP A 94 -6.54 8.64 -8.86
N ALA A 95 -6.79 8.13 -7.65
CA ALA A 95 -5.74 7.80 -6.70
C ALA A 95 -6.11 6.54 -5.89
N GLN A 96 -5.07 5.79 -5.49
CA GLN A 96 -5.20 4.62 -4.64
C GLN A 96 -4.16 4.69 -3.52
N LEU A 97 -4.63 4.68 -2.28
CA LEU A 97 -3.81 4.54 -1.09
C LEU A 97 -3.85 3.10 -0.62
N THR A 98 -2.68 2.52 -0.41
CA THR A 98 -2.54 1.16 0.12
C THR A 98 -1.75 1.16 1.41
N LEU A 99 -2.09 0.25 2.30
CA LEU A 99 -1.37 -0.05 3.53
C LEU A 99 -1.03 -1.53 3.54
N VAL A 100 0.23 -1.84 3.77
CA VAL A 100 0.70 -3.19 4.05
C VAL A 100 1.31 -3.22 5.45
N VAL A 101 0.90 -4.18 6.25
CA VAL A 101 1.50 -4.47 7.55
C VAL A 101 2.01 -5.90 7.54
N GLN A 102 3.30 -6.08 7.80
CA GLN A 102 3.90 -7.40 7.97
C GLN A 102 4.32 -7.58 9.42
N GLU A 103 3.64 -8.48 10.13
CA GLU A 103 3.99 -8.88 11.48
C GLU A 103 5.09 -9.95 11.45
N ASN A 104 6.18 -9.69 12.13
CA ASN A 104 7.36 -10.54 12.13
C ASN A 104 7.58 -11.15 13.52
N LYS A 105 8.43 -12.19 13.59
CA LYS A 105 8.78 -12.84 14.86
C LYS A 105 9.74 -12.03 15.72
N THR A 106 10.51 -11.14 15.11
CA THR A 106 11.52 -10.31 15.79
C THR A 106 11.59 -8.92 15.15
N GLU A 107 12.08 -7.94 15.90
CA GLU A 107 12.31 -6.58 15.43
C GLU A 107 13.32 -6.52 14.27
N ASP A 108 14.39 -7.34 14.33
CA ASP A 108 15.38 -7.41 13.26
C ASP A 108 14.78 -7.87 11.93
N LYS A 109 13.79 -8.78 11.97
CA LYS A 109 13.09 -9.21 10.76
C LYS A 109 12.15 -8.14 10.23
N ALA A 110 11.52 -7.37 11.12
CA ALA A 110 10.71 -6.23 10.70
C ALA A 110 11.60 -5.14 10.07
N ALA A 111 12.74 -4.83 10.68
CA ALA A 111 13.72 -3.91 10.10
C ALA A 111 14.16 -4.37 8.69
N SER A 112 14.53 -5.65 8.54
CA SER A 112 14.94 -6.22 7.26
C SER A 112 13.82 -6.18 6.21
N ALA A 113 12.56 -6.34 6.61
CA ALA A 113 11.42 -6.20 5.70
C ALA A 113 11.30 -4.76 5.19
N VAL A 114 11.38 -3.76 6.08
CA VAL A 114 11.36 -2.35 5.72
C VAL A 114 12.51 -1.99 4.77
N GLU A 115 13.74 -2.44 5.06
CA GLU A 115 14.90 -2.24 4.18
C GLU A 115 14.70 -2.89 2.80
N GLY A 116 14.09 -4.09 2.77
CA GLY A 116 13.74 -4.79 1.54
C GLY A 116 12.76 -3.99 0.68
N TRP A 117 11.69 -3.45 1.28
CA TRP A 117 10.70 -2.60 0.58
C TRP A 117 11.33 -1.31 0.05
N GLN A 118 12.15 -0.63 0.86
CA GLN A 118 12.89 0.58 0.42
C GLN A 118 13.84 0.27 -0.75
N THR A 119 14.50 -0.90 -0.72
CA THR A 119 15.37 -1.33 -1.81
C THR A 119 14.58 -1.59 -3.10
N LEU A 120 13.41 -2.23 -3.01
CA LEU A 120 12.53 -2.45 -4.15
C LEU A 120 11.99 -1.12 -4.71
N ALA A 121 11.63 -0.17 -3.86
CA ALA A 121 11.23 1.15 -4.28
C ALA A 121 12.34 1.86 -5.08
N GLN A 122 13.59 1.80 -4.63
CA GLN A 122 14.74 2.35 -5.35
C GLN A 122 14.99 1.70 -6.72
N GLN A 123 14.59 0.44 -6.90
CA GLN A 123 14.76 -0.28 -8.16
C GLN A 123 13.66 -0.02 -9.18
N ASN A 124 12.47 0.37 -8.72
CA ASN A 124 11.27 0.45 -9.56
C ASN A 124 10.74 1.89 -9.74
N TYR A 125 11.21 2.83 -8.94
CA TYR A 125 10.76 4.22 -8.95
C TYR A 125 11.89 5.18 -9.23
N ASP A 126 11.56 6.27 -9.92
CA ASP A 126 12.40 7.47 -10.00
C ASP A 126 12.09 8.35 -8.80
N ILE A 127 12.90 8.22 -7.73
CA ILE A 127 12.68 8.92 -6.47
C ILE A 127 13.17 10.37 -6.62
N SER A 128 12.23 11.31 -6.48
CA SER A 128 12.51 12.75 -6.57
C SER A 128 12.83 13.39 -5.22
N ASN A 129 12.33 12.82 -4.12
CA ASN A 129 12.55 13.34 -2.77
C ASN A 129 12.51 12.19 -1.74
N THR A 130 13.34 12.34 -0.70
CA THR A 130 13.32 11.45 0.48
C THR A 130 13.41 12.31 1.73
N GLN A 131 12.50 12.08 2.67
CA GLN A 131 12.46 12.82 3.94
C GLN A 131 12.04 11.93 5.09
N THR A 132 12.25 12.43 6.31
CA THR A 132 11.71 11.82 7.52
C THR A 132 10.48 12.59 7.96
N LEU A 133 9.40 11.89 8.27
CA LEU A 133 8.16 12.41 8.84
C LEU A 133 7.89 11.73 10.18
N THR A 134 7.37 12.48 11.15
CA THR A 134 6.82 11.90 12.38
C THR A 134 5.32 12.18 12.40
N ALA A 135 4.51 11.12 12.44
CA ALA A 135 3.06 11.18 12.45
C ALA A 135 2.50 10.17 13.44
N ALA A 136 1.49 10.54 14.22
CA ALA A 136 0.90 9.73 15.30
C ALA A 136 1.96 9.09 16.25
N GLY A 137 3.06 9.81 16.51
CA GLY A 137 4.17 9.33 17.35
C GLY A 137 5.08 8.28 16.69
N GLN A 138 4.83 7.92 15.43
CA GLN A 138 5.65 6.99 14.64
C GLN A 138 6.54 7.76 13.66
N LYS A 139 7.80 7.35 13.54
CA LYS A 139 8.75 7.90 12.57
C LYS A 139 8.69 7.09 11.27
N TYR A 140 8.57 7.81 10.14
CA TYR A 140 8.53 7.24 8.80
C TYR A 140 9.68 7.76 7.94
N THR A 141 10.20 6.90 7.06
CA THR A 141 10.93 7.35 5.87
C THR A 141 9.93 7.53 4.76
N VAL A 142 9.82 8.74 4.21
CA VAL A 142 8.86 9.08 3.15
C VAL A 142 9.61 9.37 1.87
N ILE A 143 9.18 8.79 0.77
CA ILE A 143 9.68 9.05 -0.59
C ILE A 143 8.56 9.62 -1.47
N GLN A 144 8.92 10.53 -2.38
CA GLN A 144 8.07 10.97 -3.49
C GLN A 144 8.71 10.47 -4.79
N PHE A 145 7.91 9.95 -5.69
CA PHE A 145 8.43 9.24 -6.84
C PHE A 145 7.54 9.33 -8.08
N THR A 146 8.13 8.96 -9.22
CA THR A 146 7.45 8.68 -10.49
C THR A 146 7.68 7.21 -10.83
N TYR A 147 6.68 6.55 -11.39
CA TYR A 147 6.83 5.17 -11.86
C TYR A 147 7.76 5.12 -13.08
N GLN A 148 8.74 4.20 -13.06
CA GLN A 148 9.65 3.99 -14.20
C GLN A 148 8.98 3.24 -15.36
N ASP A 149 7.93 2.48 -15.08
CA ASP A 149 7.18 1.74 -16.09
C ASP A 149 6.07 2.63 -16.67
N GLU A 150 6.27 3.11 -17.89
CA GLU A 150 5.28 3.91 -18.64
C GLU A 150 3.95 3.18 -18.88
N SER A 151 3.91 1.85 -18.73
CA SER A 151 2.67 1.06 -18.81
C SER A 151 1.89 1.05 -17.51
N ASN A 152 2.44 1.56 -16.41
CA ASN A 152 1.72 1.73 -15.16
C ASN A 152 0.66 2.82 -15.35
N PRO A 153 -0.62 2.57 -14.99
CA PRO A 153 -1.67 3.58 -15.11
C PRO A 153 -1.52 4.74 -14.14
N TYR A 154 -0.77 4.55 -13.05
CA TYR A 154 -0.39 5.62 -12.14
C TYR A 154 0.93 6.24 -12.58
N ALA A 155 1.00 7.56 -12.56
CA ALA A 155 2.17 8.31 -12.99
C ALA A 155 3.13 8.60 -11.83
N THR A 156 2.58 9.01 -10.68
CA THR A 156 3.36 9.46 -9.52
C THR A 156 2.87 8.79 -8.24
N GLY A 157 3.67 8.92 -7.18
CA GLY A 157 3.26 8.44 -5.87
C GLY A 157 4.09 8.98 -4.71
N VAL A 158 3.61 8.68 -3.53
CA VAL A 158 4.29 8.93 -2.26
C VAL A 158 4.20 7.67 -1.43
N ALA A 159 5.33 7.19 -0.90
CA ALA A 159 5.34 6.04 0.00
C ALA A 159 5.97 6.39 1.35
N ALA A 160 5.50 5.74 2.41
CA ALA A 160 6.00 5.90 3.77
C ALA A 160 6.30 4.54 4.39
N PHE A 161 7.51 4.36 4.88
CA PHE A 161 8.00 3.12 5.47
C PHE A 161 8.32 3.33 6.95
N ALA A 162 7.88 2.41 7.79
CA ALA A 162 8.18 2.41 9.21
C ALA A 162 8.34 1.00 9.77
N GLN A 163 9.08 0.92 10.87
CA GLN A 163 9.06 -0.23 11.77
C GLN A 163 8.43 0.18 13.10
N ARG A 164 7.55 -0.68 13.63
CA ARG A 164 7.02 -0.54 15.00
C ARG A 164 7.08 -1.88 15.71
N GLY A 165 8.02 -2.02 16.64
CA GLY A 165 8.29 -3.29 17.28
C GLY A 165 8.60 -4.38 16.23
N THR A 166 7.81 -5.44 16.23
CA THR A 166 7.94 -6.54 15.28
C THR A 166 7.18 -6.34 13.96
N SER A 167 6.51 -5.21 13.77
CA SER A 167 5.75 -4.91 12.55
C SER A 167 6.53 -4.02 11.60
N ALA A 168 6.60 -4.42 10.33
CA ALA A 168 6.96 -3.57 9.21
C ALA A 168 5.69 -2.97 8.62
N ILE A 169 5.72 -1.68 8.29
CA ILE A 169 4.56 -0.91 7.82
C ILE A 169 4.96 -0.16 6.56
N GLU A 170 4.18 -0.32 5.51
CA GLU A 170 4.30 0.41 4.26
C GLU A 170 2.96 1.05 3.90
N TRP A 171 2.99 2.34 3.61
CA TRP A 171 1.92 3.08 2.99
C TRP A 171 2.38 3.54 1.61
N GLU A 172 1.52 3.42 0.61
CA GLU A 172 1.78 3.93 -0.73
C GLU A 172 0.51 4.58 -1.29
N LEU A 173 0.62 5.85 -1.67
CA LEU A 173 -0.40 6.57 -2.42
C LEU A 173 0.07 6.70 -3.87
N SER A 174 -0.64 6.04 -4.77
CA SER A 174 -0.42 6.05 -6.21
C SER A 174 -1.45 6.97 -6.87
N CYS A 175 -1.00 7.85 -7.76
CA CYS A 175 -1.82 8.87 -8.38
C CYS A 175 -1.72 8.83 -9.91
N GLN A 176 -2.87 8.93 -10.60
CA GLN A 176 -2.92 9.23 -12.02
C GLN A 176 -2.52 10.69 -12.27
N ASP A 177 -2.18 11.04 -13.51
CA ASP A 177 -1.93 12.44 -13.93
C ASP A 177 -3.15 13.36 -13.72
N SER A 178 -4.35 12.80 -13.74
CA SER A 178 -5.60 13.53 -13.49
C SER A 178 -5.83 13.89 -12.02
N TYR A 179 -5.13 13.24 -11.09
CA TYR A 179 -5.30 13.50 -9.67
C TYR A 179 -4.78 14.88 -9.29
N SER A 180 -5.67 15.74 -8.81
CA SER A 180 -5.35 17.14 -8.49
C SER A 180 -5.01 17.39 -7.02
N GLY A 181 -5.09 16.36 -6.16
CA GLY A 181 -4.79 16.45 -4.73
C GLY A 181 -3.28 16.52 -4.44
N ASP A 182 -2.94 17.03 -3.26
CA ASP A 182 -1.56 16.98 -2.75
C ASP A 182 -1.33 15.60 -2.11
N ALA A 183 -0.67 14.69 -2.84
CA ALA A 183 -0.44 13.32 -2.41
C ALA A 183 0.33 13.23 -1.08
N LEU A 184 1.33 14.11 -0.86
CA LEU A 184 2.10 14.12 0.39
C LEU A 184 1.23 14.56 1.56
N LYS A 185 0.37 15.57 1.36
CA LYS A 185 -0.57 16.04 2.38
C LYS A 185 -1.56 14.95 2.74
N VAL A 186 -2.19 14.32 1.74
CA VAL A 186 -3.16 13.23 1.94
C VAL A 186 -2.52 12.09 2.73
N LEU A 187 -1.37 11.59 2.29
CA LEU A 187 -0.67 10.53 3.02
C LEU A 187 -0.36 10.97 4.47
N THR A 188 0.11 12.20 4.66
CA THR A 188 0.43 12.74 6.00
C THR A 188 -0.81 12.78 6.91
N ASP A 189 -1.97 13.16 6.38
CA ASP A 189 -3.23 13.22 7.14
C ASP A 189 -3.68 11.82 7.56
N PHE A 190 -3.58 10.82 6.65
CA PHE A 190 -3.82 9.42 7.00
C PHE A 190 -2.87 8.92 8.10
N LEU A 191 -1.56 9.17 7.97
CA LEU A 191 -0.56 8.76 8.96
C LEU A 191 -0.80 9.41 10.33
N ASN A 192 -1.21 10.69 10.39
CA ASN A 192 -1.51 11.40 11.63
C ASN A 192 -2.76 10.88 12.33
N SER A 193 -3.67 10.28 11.58
CA SER A 193 -4.96 9.78 12.06
C SER A 193 -4.92 8.30 12.44
N CYS A 194 -3.79 7.60 12.22
CA CYS A 194 -3.61 6.22 12.64
C CYS A 194 -3.57 6.07 14.16
N THR A 195 -4.02 4.92 14.64
CA THR A 195 -3.83 4.47 16.03
C THR A 195 -2.99 3.19 16.03
N TYR A 196 -2.09 3.05 17.05
CA TYR A 196 -1.14 1.93 17.17
C TYR A 196 -1.29 1.24 18.50
#